data_4238448051b09e4868022d621cecd293
#
_entry.id   4238448051b09e4868022d621cecd293
#
_cell.length_a   1.000
_cell.length_b   1.000
_cell.length_c   1.000
_cell.angle_alpha   90.00
_cell.angle_beta   90.00
_cell.angle_gamma   90.00
#
_symmetry.space_group_name_H-M   'P 1'
#
loop_
_entity.id
_entity.type
_entity.pdbx_description
1 polymer ?
#
loop_
_entity_poly.entity_id
_entity_poly.type
_entity_poly.pdbx_seq_one_letter_code
_entity_poly.pdbx_strand_id
1 'polypeptide(L)'
;RVLSVGKNFRTEPLHSFGDTSGATALASRYAAMLTSQYPTLWSETIKGLLVHSADWTNEMLGNRTIQELNNAEQRDLLRTFGYGVPDFQKAVRSANNSLTLIAQESLRPFILDGNTVKTNDMHLHNLPWPVEVLTGLFDSEVTLTATLCYFIEPNPGNKEYSKSYYYQSHGLRFKMIDSGESVERFRERVNREARLEDQGGSYSGESWIIGNKVRDKGSIHKDIWKGTAADLATRNVLAIFPVNGWWRTRKKLLRYNNDVRYSLILSIESPDNTVDLYTPILNQIDILI
;
A
#
# COMPACT_ATOMS: atom_id res chain seq x y z
N ARG A 1 -17.10 16.30 -10.15
CA ARG A 1 -17.91 17.36 -9.51
C ARG A 1 -19.17 16.78 -8.88
N VAL A 2 -19.68 17.40 -7.82
CA VAL A 2 -20.87 16.98 -7.10
C VAL A 2 -21.98 17.98 -7.35
N LEU A 3 -23.19 17.50 -7.62
CA LEU A 3 -24.39 18.36 -7.67
C LEU A 3 -24.89 18.57 -6.24
N SER A 4 -25.12 19.82 -5.88
CA SER A 4 -25.67 20.25 -4.60
C SER A 4 -26.63 21.40 -4.78
N VAL A 5 -27.30 21.78 -3.71
CA VAL A 5 -28.22 22.93 -3.73
C VAL A 5 -27.42 24.24 -3.87
N GLY A 6 -27.76 25.05 -4.85
CA GLY A 6 -27.16 26.35 -5.08
C GLY A 6 -27.57 27.40 -4.04
N LYS A 7 -26.75 28.44 -3.85
CA LYS A 7 -27.06 29.59 -2.97
C LYS A 7 -28.39 30.23 -3.33
N ASN A 8 -28.70 30.29 -4.63
CA ASN A 8 -29.93 30.85 -5.17
C ASN A 8 -30.90 29.73 -5.59
N PHE A 9 -31.26 28.85 -4.67
CA PHE A 9 -32.05 27.63 -4.94
C PHE A 9 -33.40 27.91 -5.63
N ARG A 10 -33.95 29.12 -5.59
CA ARG A 10 -35.19 29.49 -6.25
C ARG A 10 -35.04 29.68 -7.76
N THR A 11 -33.87 30.13 -8.21
CA THR A 11 -33.58 30.41 -9.62
C THR A 11 -32.64 29.39 -10.23
N GLU A 12 -31.70 28.86 -9.41
CA GLU A 12 -30.73 27.85 -9.77
C GLU A 12 -30.71 26.78 -8.66
N PRO A 13 -31.66 25.82 -8.69
CA PRO A 13 -31.84 24.87 -7.60
C PRO A 13 -30.64 23.92 -7.44
N LEU A 14 -29.93 23.60 -8.52
CA LEU A 14 -28.82 22.71 -8.53
C LEU A 14 -27.54 23.45 -9.01
N HIS A 15 -26.50 23.34 -8.24
CA HIS A 15 -25.21 23.89 -8.58
C HIS A 15 -24.13 22.79 -8.55
N SER A 16 -23.27 22.79 -9.57
CA SER A 16 -22.13 21.86 -9.62
C SER A 16 -20.95 22.48 -8.86
N PHE A 17 -20.51 21.80 -7.79
CA PHE A 17 -19.31 22.22 -7.09
C PHE A 17 -18.23 21.12 -7.08
N GLY A 18 -16.97 21.58 -6.96
CA GLY A 18 -15.79 20.74 -6.89
C GLY A 18 -15.09 20.89 -5.56
N ASP A 19 -13.79 21.08 -5.63
CA ASP A 19 -12.86 21.27 -4.52
C ASP A 19 -12.70 20.05 -3.60
N THR A 20 -11.86 20.17 -2.60
CA THR A 20 -11.54 19.10 -1.64
C THR A 20 -12.75 18.68 -0.82
N SER A 21 -13.71 19.58 -0.56
CA SER A 21 -14.96 19.24 0.15
C SER A 21 -15.82 18.26 -0.63
N GLY A 22 -15.96 18.46 -1.96
CA GLY A 22 -16.66 17.52 -2.84
C GLY A 22 -15.93 16.17 -2.93
N ALA A 23 -14.61 16.18 -3.02
CA ALA A 23 -13.80 14.96 -3.01
C ALA A 23 -13.93 14.20 -1.69
N THR A 24 -13.93 14.91 -0.55
CA THR A 24 -14.12 14.31 0.78
C THR A 24 -15.49 13.65 0.91
N ALA A 25 -16.55 14.30 0.43
CA ALA A 25 -17.90 13.73 0.45
C ALA A 25 -18.01 12.45 -0.39
N LEU A 26 -17.38 12.42 -1.58
CA LEU A 26 -17.33 11.22 -2.43
C LEU A 26 -16.51 10.09 -1.78
N ALA A 27 -15.35 10.40 -1.23
CA ALA A 27 -14.53 9.41 -0.53
C ALA A 27 -15.28 8.82 0.69
N SER A 28 -15.97 9.66 1.47
CA SER A 28 -16.79 9.22 2.60
C SER A 28 -17.94 8.32 2.15
N ARG A 29 -18.61 8.65 1.03
CA ARG A 29 -19.64 7.80 0.42
C ARG A 29 -19.07 6.44 0.04
N TYR A 30 -17.94 6.39 -0.65
CA TYR A 30 -17.32 5.12 -1.05
C TYR A 30 -16.91 4.29 0.17
N ALA A 31 -16.33 4.92 1.19
CA ALA A 31 -15.99 4.25 2.44
C ALA A 31 -17.23 3.65 3.12
N ALA A 32 -18.35 4.40 3.20
CA ALA A 32 -19.60 3.91 3.77
C ALA A 32 -20.16 2.72 2.97
N MET A 33 -20.14 2.78 1.64
CA MET A 33 -20.60 1.69 0.77
C MET A 33 -19.72 0.44 0.93
N LEU A 34 -18.39 0.57 0.99
CA LEU A 34 -17.47 -0.53 1.24
C LEU A 34 -17.70 -1.14 2.62
N THR A 35 -17.86 -0.32 3.66
CA THR A 35 -18.14 -0.80 5.02
C THR A 35 -19.48 -1.53 5.11
N SER A 36 -20.49 -1.06 4.39
CA SER A 36 -21.80 -1.74 4.33
C SER A 36 -21.72 -3.09 3.63
N GLN A 37 -20.90 -3.20 2.58
CA GLN A 37 -20.74 -4.44 1.83
C GLN A 37 -19.82 -5.44 2.54
N TYR A 38 -18.81 -4.94 3.24
CA TYR A 38 -17.79 -5.72 3.93
C TYR A 38 -17.65 -5.30 5.40
N PRO A 39 -18.63 -5.61 6.26
CA PRO A 39 -18.67 -5.12 7.64
C PRO A 39 -17.55 -5.65 8.54
N THR A 40 -16.84 -6.71 8.12
CA THR A 40 -15.74 -7.32 8.87
C THR A 40 -14.38 -6.71 8.53
N LEU A 41 -14.30 -5.89 7.48
CA LEU A 41 -13.03 -5.26 7.10
C LEU A 41 -12.68 -4.12 8.05
N TRP A 42 -11.40 -4.05 8.38
CA TRP A 42 -10.86 -3.00 9.23
C TRP A 42 -10.81 -1.64 8.52
N SER A 43 -10.74 -0.57 9.28
CA SER A 43 -10.63 0.80 8.75
C SER A 43 -9.39 0.97 7.86
N GLU A 44 -8.30 0.29 8.19
CA GLU A 44 -7.07 0.21 7.41
C GLU A 44 -7.35 -0.37 6.03
N THR A 45 -8.17 -1.41 5.95
CA THR A 45 -8.54 -2.08 4.69
C THR A 45 -9.47 -1.23 3.86
N ILE A 46 -10.49 -0.62 4.46
CA ILE A 46 -11.41 0.29 3.75
C ILE A 46 -10.63 1.45 3.12
N LYS A 47 -9.74 2.08 3.89
CA LYS A 47 -8.84 3.12 3.39
C LYS A 47 -7.89 2.60 2.31
N GLY A 48 -7.36 1.39 2.51
CA GLY A 48 -6.48 0.72 1.57
C GLY A 48 -7.16 0.43 0.24
N LEU A 49 -8.40 -0.08 0.23
CA LEU A 49 -9.17 -0.39 -0.98
C LEU A 49 -9.46 0.86 -1.82
N LEU A 50 -9.78 1.99 -1.19
CA LEU A 50 -9.97 3.26 -1.91
C LEU A 50 -8.69 3.69 -2.65
N VAL A 51 -7.54 3.53 -2.01
CA VAL A 51 -6.25 3.89 -2.63
C VAL A 51 -5.81 2.83 -3.63
N HIS A 52 -6.04 1.55 -3.33
CA HIS A 52 -5.68 0.45 -4.22
C HIS A 52 -6.40 0.53 -5.57
N SER A 53 -7.68 0.87 -5.54
CA SER A 53 -8.51 1.02 -6.75
C SER A 53 -8.27 2.32 -7.52
N ALA A 54 -7.53 3.27 -6.94
CA ALA A 54 -7.34 4.58 -7.56
C ALA A 54 -6.31 4.54 -8.68
N ASP A 55 -6.62 5.20 -9.79
CA ASP A 55 -5.73 5.34 -10.93
C ASP A 55 -5.60 6.80 -11.34
N TRP A 56 -4.43 7.19 -11.90
CA TRP A 56 -4.22 8.52 -12.45
C TRP A 56 -4.86 8.64 -13.84
N THR A 57 -5.52 9.76 -14.08
CA THR A 57 -6.03 10.08 -15.42
C THR A 57 -4.91 10.58 -16.32
N ASN A 58 -5.16 10.57 -17.65
CA ASN A 58 -4.20 11.09 -18.63
C ASN A 58 -3.84 12.56 -18.36
N GLU A 59 -4.81 13.35 -17.90
CA GLU A 59 -4.60 14.76 -17.55
C GLU A 59 -3.67 14.91 -16.34
N MET A 60 -3.80 14.07 -15.31
CA MET A 60 -2.91 14.07 -14.15
C MET A 60 -1.49 13.68 -14.52
N LEU A 61 -1.33 12.75 -15.45
CA LEU A 61 -0.04 12.27 -15.95
C LEU A 61 0.57 13.16 -17.06
N GLY A 62 -0.19 14.16 -17.56
CA GLY A 62 0.25 14.99 -18.68
C GLY A 62 0.44 14.20 -19.98
N ASN A 63 -0.45 13.22 -20.23
CA ASN A 63 -0.42 12.27 -21.35
C ASN A 63 0.86 11.40 -21.41
N ARG A 64 1.48 11.14 -20.26
CA ARG A 64 2.62 10.21 -20.08
C ARG A 64 2.18 9.02 -19.23
N THR A 65 3.02 8.01 -19.14
CA THR A 65 2.88 6.92 -18.18
C THR A 65 3.65 7.23 -16.89
N ILE A 66 3.27 6.59 -15.78
CA ILE A 66 3.99 6.76 -14.49
C ILE A 66 5.47 6.34 -14.58
N GLN A 67 5.80 5.41 -15.48
CA GLN A 67 7.16 4.91 -15.72
C GLN A 67 8.05 5.95 -16.41
N GLU A 68 7.46 6.84 -17.21
CA GLU A 68 8.19 7.92 -17.91
C GLU A 68 8.49 9.12 -17.00
N LEU A 69 7.91 9.14 -15.78
CA LEU A 69 8.15 10.18 -14.79
C LEU A 69 9.39 9.85 -13.96
N ASN A 70 10.26 10.82 -13.76
CA ASN A 70 11.36 10.68 -12.82
C ASN A 70 10.88 10.81 -11.35
N ASN A 71 11.73 10.45 -10.37
CA ASN A 71 11.37 10.47 -8.95
C ASN A 71 10.87 11.82 -8.41
N ALA A 72 11.30 12.94 -8.98
CA ALA A 72 10.83 14.26 -8.57
C ALA A 72 9.41 14.50 -9.07
N GLU A 73 9.15 14.20 -10.34
CA GLU A 73 7.83 14.29 -10.97
C GLU A 73 6.82 13.33 -10.32
N GLN A 74 7.21 12.08 -10.03
CA GLN A 74 6.37 11.13 -9.29
C GLN A 74 6.03 11.63 -7.89
N ARG A 75 6.99 12.25 -7.20
CA ARG A 75 6.75 12.86 -5.88
C ARG A 75 5.77 14.02 -5.95
N ASP A 76 5.90 14.87 -6.96
CA ASP A 76 5.00 16.01 -7.17
C ASP A 76 3.60 15.55 -7.59
N LEU A 77 3.50 14.50 -8.41
CA LEU A 77 2.24 13.83 -8.75
C LEU A 77 1.53 13.33 -7.48
N LEU A 78 2.24 12.58 -6.63
CA LEU A 78 1.68 12.07 -5.37
C LEU A 78 1.28 13.17 -4.40
N ARG A 79 2.02 14.28 -4.35
CA ARG A 79 1.69 15.43 -3.49
C ARG A 79 0.47 16.21 -3.98
N THR A 80 0.25 16.23 -5.29
CA THR A 80 -0.83 17.00 -5.91
C THR A 80 -2.12 16.22 -6.01
N PHE A 81 -2.04 14.98 -6.46
CA PHE A 81 -3.20 14.14 -6.82
C PHE A 81 -3.32 12.86 -5.96
N GLY A 82 -2.38 12.61 -5.05
CA GLY A 82 -2.31 11.33 -4.35
C GLY A 82 -2.13 10.19 -5.34
N TYR A 83 -2.86 9.10 -5.12
CA TYR A 83 -2.84 7.93 -6.01
C TYR A 83 -3.90 8.00 -7.12
N GLY A 84 -4.50 9.17 -7.36
CA GLY A 84 -5.46 9.40 -8.43
C GLY A 84 -6.92 9.28 -7.99
N VAL A 85 -7.78 8.87 -8.91
CA VAL A 85 -9.24 8.79 -8.72
C VAL A 85 -9.64 7.37 -8.32
N PRO A 86 -10.27 7.16 -7.15
CA PRO A 86 -10.76 5.85 -6.74
C PRO A 86 -11.85 5.32 -7.68
N ASP A 87 -11.78 4.05 -8.01
CA ASP A 87 -12.82 3.31 -8.72
C ASP A 87 -13.56 2.37 -7.75
N PHE A 88 -14.84 2.64 -7.51
CA PHE A 88 -15.65 1.84 -6.61
C PHE A 88 -15.86 0.41 -7.10
N GLN A 89 -16.04 0.21 -8.41
CA GLN A 89 -16.24 -1.13 -8.96
C GLN A 89 -14.99 -1.98 -8.83
N LYS A 90 -13.82 -1.38 -9.10
CA LYS A 90 -12.52 -2.03 -8.90
C LYS A 90 -12.26 -2.34 -7.41
N ALA A 91 -12.70 -1.46 -6.50
CA ALA A 91 -12.58 -1.68 -5.05
C ALA A 91 -13.44 -2.83 -4.53
N VAL A 92 -14.57 -3.12 -5.16
CA VAL A 92 -15.57 -4.12 -4.71
C VAL A 92 -15.36 -5.49 -5.37
N ARG A 93 -14.87 -5.52 -6.61
CA ARG A 93 -14.87 -6.75 -7.41
C ARG A 93 -13.47 -7.10 -7.91
N SER A 94 -13.12 -8.39 -7.78
CA SER A 94 -12.13 -8.99 -8.65
C SER A 94 -12.80 -9.33 -9.98
N ALA A 95 -12.29 -8.82 -11.10
CA ALA A 95 -12.70 -9.29 -12.43
C ALA A 95 -12.08 -10.68 -12.70
N ASN A 96 -12.57 -11.41 -13.71
CA ASN A 96 -12.04 -12.74 -14.05
C ASN A 96 -10.53 -12.75 -14.41
N ASN A 97 -10.03 -11.63 -14.93
CA ASN A 97 -8.62 -11.43 -15.25
C ASN A 97 -7.81 -10.72 -14.15
N SER A 98 -8.42 -10.47 -12.99
CA SER A 98 -7.83 -9.78 -11.85
C SER A 98 -8.11 -10.57 -10.57
N LEU A 99 -7.06 -10.79 -9.78
CA LEU A 99 -7.12 -11.41 -8.47
C LEU A 99 -6.77 -10.38 -7.40
N THR A 100 -7.64 -10.20 -6.41
CA THR A 100 -7.36 -9.33 -5.25
C THR A 100 -7.27 -10.16 -3.96
N LEU A 101 -6.14 -10.05 -3.28
CA LEU A 101 -5.85 -10.68 -2.00
C LEU A 101 -5.79 -9.60 -0.91
N ILE A 102 -6.39 -9.88 0.25
CA ILE A 102 -6.44 -8.95 1.38
C ILE A 102 -5.98 -9.68 2.63
N ALA A 103 -4.93 -9.13 3.29
CA ALA A 103 -4.51 -9.54 4.62
C ALA A 103 -4.75 -8.40 5.62
N GLN A 104 -5.34 -8.74 6.77
CA GLN A 104 -5.56 -7.83 7.91
C GLN A 104 -4.82 -8.42 9.11
N GLU A 105 -3.72 -7.77 9.49
CA GLU A 105 -2.81 -8.32 10.49
C GLU A 105 -2.35 -7.28 11.50
N SER A 106 -1.85 -7.79 12.62
CA SER A 106 -1.30 -6.97 13.71
C SER A 106 0.11 -7.44 14.03
N LEU A 107 1.07 -6.51 14.09
CA LEU A 107 2.44 -6.80 14.48
C LEU A 107 2.90 -5.87 15.60
N ARG A 108 3.90 -6.32 16.36
CA ARG A 108 4.57 -5.49 17.36
C ARG A 108 5.83 -4.88 16.77
N PRO A 109 5.83 -3.56 16.44
CA PRO A 109 6.93 -2.95 15.71
C PRO A 109 8.23 -2.85 16.53
N PHE A 110 8.11 -2.74 17.86
CA PHE A 110 9.25 -2.53 18.73
C PHE A 110 9.21 -3.41 19.98
N ILE A 111 10.38 -3.65 20.55
CA ILE A 111 10.55 -4.37 21.82
C ILE A 111 11.68 -3.73 22.63
N LEU A 112 11.57 -3.80 23.96
CA LEU A 112 12.63 -3.41 24.86
C LEU A 112 13.62 -4.58 25.03
N ASP A 113 14.83 -4.40 24.57
CA ASP A 113 15.95 -5.34 24.78
C ASP A 113 16.98 -4.70 25.68
N GLY A 114 17.07 -5.19 26.91
CA GLY A 114 17.87 -4.56 27.97
C GLY A 114 17.43 -3.11 28.20
N ASN A 115 18.32 -2.16 27.88
CA ASN A 115 18.04 -0.72 28.03
C ASN A 115 17.71 -0.01 26.71
N THR A 116 17.64 -0.72 25.59
CA THR A 116 17.44 -0.16 24.26
C THR A 116 16.17 -0.69 23.63
N VAL A 117 15.39 0.19 22.98
CA VAL A 117 14.24 -0.22 22.18
C VAL A 117 14.72 -0.55 20.77
N LYS A 118 14.45 -1.78 20.32
CA LYS A 118 14.80 -2.30 18.98
C LYS A 118 13.54 -2.53 18.15
N THR A 119 13.71 -2.63 16.84
CA THR A 119 12.70 -3.19 15.94
C THR A 119 12.47 -4.66 16.28
N ASN A 120 11.23 -5.13 16.15
CA ASN A 120 10.84 -6.46 16.59
C ASN A 120 10.29 -7.28 15.40
N ASP A 121 8.98 -7.44 15.28
CA ASP A 121 8.38 -8.38 14.35
C ASP A 121 8.55 -7.97 12.89
N MET A 122 8.77 -8.96 12.03
CA MET A 122 8.64 -8.89 10.58
C MET A 122 7.71 -10.01 10.13
N HIS A 123 6.65 -9.67 9.42
CA HIS A 123 5.77 -10.65 8.83
C HIS A 123 6.22 -11.01 7.42
N LEU A 124 6.29 -12.30 7.14
CA LEU A 124 6.49 -12.85 5.81
C LEU A 124 5.17 -13.45 5.33
N HIS A 125 4.58 -12.84 4.31
CA HIS A 125 3.36 -13.32 3.69
C HIS A 125 3.72 -14.25 2.54
N ASN A 126 3.35 -15.52 2.66
CA ASN A 126 3.34 -16.42 1.52
C ASN A 126 2.17 -16.07 0.63
N LEU A 127 2.46 -15.75 -0.62
CA LEU A 127 1.46 -15.32 -1.58
C LEU A 127 0.95 -16.53 -2.34
N PRO A 128 -0.36 -16.85 -2.26
CA PRO A 128 -0.93 -18.00 -2.91
C PRO A 128 -1.12 -17.73 -4.42
N TRP A 129 -0.02 -17.50 -5.12
CA TRP A 129 -0.09 -17.29 -6.57
C TRP A 129 -0.65 -18.53 -7.28
N PRO A 130 -1.46 -18.35 -8.36
CA PRO A 130 -1.85 -19.44 -9.24
C PRO A 130 -0.66 -19.86 -10.10
N VAL A 131 0.32 -20.51 -9.49
CA VAL A 131 1.63 -20.80 -10.11
C VAL A 131 1.49 -21.51 -11.44
N GLU A 132 0.58 -22.49 -11.54
CA GLU A 132 0.33 -23.22 -12.78
C GLU A 132 -0.20 -22.31 -13.89
N VAL A 133 -1.15 -21.42 -13.56
CA VAL A 133 -1.72 -20.46 -14.51
C VAL A 133 -0.66 -19.44 -14.93
N LEU A 134 0.06 -18.83 -13.96
CA LEU A 134 1.11 -17.86 -14.26
C LEU A 134 2.25 -18.48 -15.07
N THR A 135 2.64 -19.71 -14.78
CA THR A 135 3.66 -20.44 -15.56
C THR A 135 3.15 -20.73 -16.98
N GLY A 136 1.86 -21.07 -17.13
CA GLY A 136 1.23 -21.29 -18.43
C GLY A 136 1.15 -20.03 -19.30
N LEU A 137 1.09 -18.84 -18.68
CA LEU A 137 1.13 -17.55 -19.38
C LEU A 137 2.54 -17.15 -19.83
N PHE A 138 3.57 -17.77 -19.32
CA PHE A 138 4.97 -17.69 -19.69
C PHE A 138 5.50 -16.24 -19.79
N ASP A 139 5.69 -15.70 -20.99
CA ASP A 139 6.23 -14.36 -21.25
C ASP A 139 5.15 -13.25 -21.27
N SER A 140 3.89 -13.58 -21.02
CA SER A 140 2.82 -12.57 -20.97
C SER A 140 3.10 -11.56 -19.85
N GLU A 141 3.00 -10.27 -20.19
CA GLU A 141 3.14 -9.21 -19.19
C GLU A 141 1.97 -9.27 -18.21
N VAL A 142 2.27 -9.22 -16.92
CA VAL A 142 1.30 -9.07 -15.84
C VAL A 142 1.65 -7.88 -14.96
N THR A 143 0.63 -7.30 -14.37
CA THR A 143 0.77 -6.17 -13.44
C THR A 143 0.37 -6.61 -12.04
N LEU A 144 1.29 -6.47 -11.08
CA LEU A 144 1.02 -6.63 -9.65
C LEU A 144 0.92 -5.24 -9.03
N THR A 145 -0.21 -4.96 -8.40
CA THR A 145 -0.39 -3.78 -7.56
C THR A 145 -0.35 -4.19 -6.09
N ALA A 146 0.48 -3.55 -5.28
CA ALA A 146 0.55 -3.76 -3.84
C ALA A 146 0.20 -2.47 -3.10
N THR A 147 -0.66 -2.58 -2.07
CA THR A 147 -1.03 -1.46 -1.21
C THR A 147 -0.95 -1.88 0.25
N LEU A 148 -0.04 -1.24 0.99
CA LEU A 148 0.07 -1.37 2.44
C LEU A 148 -0.55 -0.14 3.09
N CYS A 149 -1.50 -0.36 4.00
CA CYS A 149 -2.20 0.71 4.71
C CYS A 149 -2.19 0.45 6.23
N TYR A 150 -1.88 1.48 7.00
CA TYR A 150 -1.91 1.47 8.46
C TYR A 150 -2.23 2.86 9.00
N PHE A 151 -2.49 2.99 10.30
CA PHE A 151 -2.63 4.27 10.99
C PHE A 151 -1.45 4.48 11.94
N ILE A 152 -1.09 5.73 12.12
CA ILE A 152 -0.03 6.14 13.06
C ILE A 152 -0.62 6.97 14.19
N GLU A 153 0.01 6.95 15.35
CA GLU A 153 -0.22 7.91 16.43
C GLU A 153 0.70 9.12 16.21
N PRO A 154 0.16 10.34 16.02
CA PRO A 154 0.97 11.55 15.96
C PRO A 154 1.73 11.76 17.26
N ASN A 155 2.98 12.25 17.18
CA ASN A 155 3.80 12.50 18.36
C ASN A 155 3.24 13.64 19.22
N PRO A 156 2.80 13.39 20.46
CA PRO A 156 2.29 14.43 21.33
C PRO A 156 3.42 15.37 21.78
N GLY A 157 3.27 16.66 21.53
CA GLY A 157 4.14 17.70 22.10
C GLY A 157 5.54 17.83 21.50
N ASN A 158 5.77 17.31 20.29
CA ASN A 158 7.00 17.57 19.55
C ASN A 158 6.81 18.78 18.64
N LYS A 159 7.74 19.76 18.76
CA LYS A 159 7.75 20.97 17.92
C LYS A 159 8.65 20.83 16.68
N GLU A 160 9.46 19.79 16.62
CA GLU A 160 10.38 19.53 15.51
C GLU A 160 9.81 18.48 14.55
N TYR A 161 9.27 18.93 13.43
CA TYR A 161 8.79 18.07 12.34
C TYR A 161 9.82 17.88 11.22
N SER A 162 11.08 18.21 11.48
CA SER A 162 12.16 18.17 10.47
C SER A 162 12.47 16.75 9.98
N LYS A 163 12.15 15.73 10.78
CA LYS A 163 12.37 14.32 10.43
C LYS A 163 11.05 13.54 10.57
N SER A 164 10.73 12.71 9.57
CA SER A 164 9.48 11.96 9.50
C SER A 164 9.25 11.08 10.73
N TYR A 165 10.30 10.44 11.28
CA TYR A 165 10.22 9.61 12.47
C TYR A 165 9.95 10.37 13.78
N TYR A 166 9.99 11.71 13.78
CA TYR A 166 9.56 12.50 14.92
C TYR A 166 8.04 12.69 14.96
N TYR A 167 7.37 12.63 13.82
CA TYR A 167 5.92 12.78 13.75
C TYR A 167 5.18 11.45 13.93
N GLN A 168 5.60 10.42 13.19
CA GLN A 168 4.94 9.12 13.19
C GLN A 168 5.34 8.25 14.39
N SER A 169 4.39 7.51 14.95
CA SER A 169 4.64 6.53 16.03
C SER A 169 5.58 5.42 15.59
N HIS A 170 5.36 4.91 14.39
CA HIS A 170 6.09 3.88 13.68
C HIS A 170 5.90 4.08 12.17
N GLY A 171 6.69 3.43 11.38
CA GLY A 171 6.45 3.23 9.95
C GLY A 171 6.46 1.75 9.64
N LEU A 172 5.72 1.34 8.62
CA LEU A 172 5.81 0.01 8.03
C LEU A 172 6.30 0.13 6.59
N ARG A 173 7.01 -0.90 6.13
CA ARG A 173 7.49 -1.03 4.75
C ARG A 173 7.14 -2.39 4.22
N PHE A 174 7.06 -2.53 2.90
CA PHE A 174 6.95 -3.84 2.28
C PHE A 174 8.06 -4.07 1.26
N LYS A 175 8.42 -5.33 1.09
CA LYS A 175 9.36 -5.81 0.07
C LYS A 175 8.91 -7.16 -0.46
N MET A 176 9.18 -7.39 -1.72
CA MET A 176 8.93 -8.67 -2.38
C MET A 176 10.25 -9.42 -2.57
N ILE A 177 10.18 -10.74 -2.46
CA ILE A 177 11.31 -11.63 -2.77
C ILE A 177 11.71 -11.50 -4.23
N ASP A 178 13.00 -11.56 -4.52
CA ASP A 178 13.48 -11.57 -5.89
C ASP A 178 13.40 -12.98 -6.50
N SER A 179 13.32 -13.02 -7.84
CA SER A 179 13.29 -14.29 -8.56
C SER A 179 14.52 -15.14 -8.24
N GLY A 180 14.30 -16.40 -7.83
CA GLY A 180 15.37 -17.32 -7.45
C GLY A 180 16.06 -17.03 -6.11
N GLU A 181 15.60 -16.06 -5.35
CA GLU A 181 16.11 -15.80 -4.00
C GLU A 181 15.49 -16.78 -2.99
N SER A 182 16.29 -17.36 -2.08
CA SER A 182 15.73 -18.15 -0.99
C SER A 182 15.13 -17.26 0.11
N VAL A 183 14.15 -17.79 0.86
CA VAL A 183 13.48 -17.06 1.95
C VAL A 183 14.49 -16.58 3.01
N GLU A 184 15.53 -17.37 3.30
CA GLU A 184 16.57 -17.02 4.26
C GLU A 184 17.38 -15.81 3.78
N ARG A 185 17.83 -15.80 2.52
CA ARG A 185 18.55 -14.68 1.90
C ARG A 185 17.67 -13.43 1.82
N PHE A 186 16.39 -13.60 1.47
CA PHE A 186 15.42 -12.52 1.48
C PHE A 186 15.29 -11.89 2.86
N ARG A 187 15.11 -12.70 3.91
CA ARG A 187 15.05 -12.24 5.30
C ARG A 187 16.31 -11.47 5.71
N GLU A 188 17.48 -11.96 5.36
CA GLU A 188 18.75 -11.28 5.63
C GLU A 188 18.84 -9.94 4.89
N ARG A 189 18.44 -9.90 3.63
CA ARG A 189 18.40 -8.68 2.81
C ARG A 189 17.47 -7.64 3.43
N VAL A 190 16.25 -8.01 3.78
CA VAL A 190 15.27 -7.11 4.41
C VAL A 190 15.81 -6.57 5.74
N ASN A 191 16.38 -7.42 6.59
CA ASN A 191 16.98 -6.99 7.87
C ASN A 191 18.15 -6.02 7.67
N ARG A 192 19.02 -6.25 6.70
CA ARG A 192 20.14 -5.36 6.38
C ARG A 192 19.63 -3.99 5.91
N GLU A 193 18.66 -3.96 5.04
CA GLU A 193 18.12 -2.73 4.47
C GLU A 193 17.30 -1.93 5.50
N ALA A 194 16.52 -2.59 6.37
CA ALA A 194 15.87 -1.94 7.49
C ALA A 194 16.85 -1.26 8.44
N ARG A 195 18.02 -1.89 8.71
CA ARG A 195 19.08 -1.28 9.51
C ARG A 195 19.74 -0.07 8.81
N LEU A 196 19.92 -0.13 7.50
CA LEU A 196 20.43 1.00 6.71
C LEU A 196 19.46 2.19 6.75
N GLU A 197 18.15 1.96 6.59
CA GLU A 197 17.13 3.00 6.71
C GLU A 197 17.11 3.63 8.10
N ASP A 198 17.23 2.84 9.16
CA ASP A 198 17.36 3.31 10.54
C ASP A 198 18.57 4.25 10.76
N GLN A 199 19.64 4.06 10.01
CA GLN A 199 20.85 4.89 10.04
C GLN A 199 20.75 6.10 9.09
N GLY A 200 19.62 6.30 8.42
CA GLY A 200 19.41 7.38 7.45
C GLY A 200 20.00 7.12 6.07
N GLY A 201 20.41 5.88 5.81
CA GLY A 201 20.82 5.41 4.50
C GLY A 201 19.62 5.16 3.58
N SER A 202 19.87 5.02 2.29
CA SER A 202 18.90 4.56 1.31
C SER A 202 19.45 3.32 0.61
N TYR A 203 18.54 2.43 0.24
CA TYR A 203 18.85 1.28 -0.60
C TYR A 203 18.23 1.48 -1.97
N SER A 204 18.82 0.90 -2.99
CA SER A 204 18.35 0.94 -4.39
C SER A 204 18.30 -0.49 -4.93
N GLY A 205 17.45 -0.72 -5.92
CA GLY A 205 17.39 -2.01 -6.63
C GLY A 205 16.05 -2.72 -6.54
N GLU A 206 14.98 -2.00 -6.20
CA GLU A 206 13.63 -2.55 -6.30
C GLU A 206 13.11 -2.44 -7.75
N SER A 207 12.44 -3.49 -8.22
CA SER A 207 11.78 -3.55 -9.53
C SER A 207 10.40 -2.88 -9.56
N TRP A 208 10.06 -2.13 -8.53
CA TRP A 208 8.80 -1.39 -8.42
C TRP A 208 8.85 -0.07 -9.18
N ILE A 209 7.74 0.33 -9.79
CA ILE A 209 7.66 1.51 -10.67
C ILE A 209 7.84 2.82 -9.89
N ILE A 210 7.16 2.95 -8.75
CA ILE A 210 7.28 4.15 -7.90
C ILE A 210 8.57 4.07 -7.06
N GLY A 211 8.82 2.90 -6.51
CA GLY A 211 10.01 2.59 -5.73
C GLY A 211 10.03 3.25 -4.34
N ASN A 212 10.90 2.74 -3.49
CA ASN A 212 10.97 3.08 -2.07
C ASN A 212 11.22 4.57 -1.78
N LYS A 213 12.01 5.27 -2.62
CA LYS A 213 12.35 6.68 -2.40
C LYS A 213 11.14 7.63 -2.47
N VAL A 214 10.11 7.24 -3.20
CA VAL A 214 8.89 8.01 -3.41
C VAL A 214 7.74 7.40 -2.61
N ARG A 215 7.53 6.09 -2.74
CA ARG A 215 6.46 5.31 -2.09
C ARG A 215 6.50 5.39 -0.57
N ASP A 216 7.68 5.27 0.05
CA ASP A 216 7.85 5.06 1.49
C ASP A 216 7.66 6.35 2.31
N LYS A 217 6.59 7.10 2.02
CA LYS A 217 6.19 8.32 2.72
C LYS A 217 4.77 8.19 3.26
N GLY A 218 4.58 8.63 4.52
CA GLY A 218 3.26 8.53 5.16
C GLY A 218 2.91 7.12 5.64
N SER A 219 1.63 6.79 5.67
CA SER A 219 1.06 5.55 6.21
C SER A 219 0.19 4.78 5.19
N ILE A 220 0.33 5.11 3.92
CA ILE A 220 -0.19 4.35 2.77
C ILE A 220 0.93 4.25 1.75
N HIS A 221 1.22 3.05 1.33
CA HIS A 221 2.25 2.74 0.35
C HIS A 221 1.62 1.91 -0.76
N LYS A 222 1.35 2.52 -1.91
CA LYS A 222 0.92 1.80 -3.12
C LYS A 222 2.07 1.81 -4.11
N ASP A 223 2.31 0.65 -4.74
CA ASP A 223 3.27 0.52 -5.82
C ASP A 223 2.81 -0.51 -6.84
N ILE A 224 3.40 -0.44 -8.01
CA ILE A 224 3.07 -1.26 -9.16
C ILE A 224 4.35 -1.95 -9.60
N TRP A 225 4.27 -3.26 -9.79
CA TRP A 225 5.30 -4.06 -10.41
C TRP A 225 4.78 -4.59 -11.75
N LYS A 226 5.63 -4.59 -12.77
CA LYS A 226 5.34 -5.17 -14.08
C LYS A 226 6.45 -6.11 -14.50
N GLY A 227 6.07 -7.23 -15.05
CA GLY A 227 7.01 -8.23 -15.55
C GLY A 227 6.29 -9.40 -16.17
N THR A 228 7.02 -10.48 -16.47
CA THR A 228 6.42 -11.68 -17.03
C THR A 228 5.66 -12.47 -15.97
N ALA A 229 4.63 -13.19 -16.39
CA ALA A 229 3.86 -14.06 -15.51
C ALA A 229 4.75 -15.15 -14.86
N ALA A 230 5.70 -15.70 -15.62
CA ALA A 230 6.66 -16.68 -15.13
C ALA A 230 7.58 -16.09 -14.02
N ASP A 231 8.03 -14.84 -14.15
CA ASP A 231 8.83 -14.18 -13.12
C ASP A 231 7.99 -13.95 -11.85
N LEU A 232 6.74 -13.47 -11.98
CA LEU A 232 5.83 -13.27 -10.85
C LEU A 232 5.56 -14.59 -10.11
N ALA A 233 5.40 -15.70 -10.81
CA ALA A 233 5.17 -17.02 -10.21
C ALA A 233 6.25 -17.41 -9.20
N THR A 234 7.48 -16.94 -9.37
CA THR A 234 8.61 -17.21 -8.46
C THR A 234 8.72 -16.21 -7.30
N ARG A 235 8.03 -15.07 -7.37
CA ARG A 235 8.04 -14.00 -6.37
C ARG A 235 6.89 -14.14 -5.37
N ASN A 236 6.86 -15.25 -4.67
CA ASN A 236 5.73 -15.69 -3.84
C ASN A 236 5.82 -15.30 -2.36
N VAL A 237 6.75 -14.42 -1.97
CA VAL A 237 6.87 -13.95 -0.58
C VAL A 237 6.97 -12.43 -0.54
N LEU A 238 6.18 -11.83 0.35
CA LEU A 238 6.22 -10.39 0.63
C LEU A 238 6.44 -10.17 2.13
N ALA A 239 7.45 -9.37 2.46
CA ALA A 239 7.77 -8.99 3.83
C ALA A 239 7.11 -7.67 4.21
N ILE A 240 6.51 -7.62 5.40
CA ILE A 240 6.10 -6.38 6.07
C ILE A 240 7.00 -6.20 7.30
N PHE A 241 7.67 -5.06 7.42
CA PHE A 241 8.61 -4.82 8.52
C PHE A 241 8.54 -3.38 9.02
N PRO A 242 8.81 -3.16 10.33
CA PRO A 242 8.76 -1.84 10.94
C PRO A 242 10.02 -1.03 10.67
N VAL A 243 9.83 0.29 10.59
CA VAL A 243 10.91 1.28 10.59
C VAL A 243 10.69 2.31 11.68
N ASN A 244 11.68 3.16 11.89
CA ASN A 244 11.79 4.04 13.03
C ASN A 244 10.59 4.99 13.20
N GLY A 245 10.28 5.29 14.48
CA GLY A 245 9.25 6.22 14.90
C GLY A 245 9.43 6.65 16.36
N TRP A 246 8.57 7.57 16.83
CA TRP A 246 8.73 8.10 18.17
C TRP A 246 8.41 7.08 19.29
N TRP A 247 7.67 6.01 19.02
CA TRP A 247 7.48 4.91 19.97
C TRP A 247 8.81 4.28 20.38
N ARG A 248 9.77 4.23 19.44
CA ARG A 248 11.12 3.74 19.71
C ARG A 248 11.98 4.78 20.41
N THR A 249 11.94 6.04 19.98
CA THR A 249 12.83 7.09 20.47
C THR A 249 12.38 7.71 21.80
N ARG A 250 11.09 7.67 22.13
CA ARG A 250 10.51 8.20 23.36
C ARG A 250 10.17 7.09 24.37
N LYS A 251 11.18 6.31 24.75
CA LYS A 251 11.06 5.13 25.64
C LYS A 251 10.22 5.40 26.91
N LYS A 252 10.32 6.60 27.50
CA LYS A 252 9.59 6.96 28.73
C LYS A 252 8.07 6.91 28.58
N LEU A 253 7.53 6.98 27.37
CA LEU A 253 6.10 6.87 27.10
C LEU A 253 5.60 5.43 27.03
N LEU A 254 6.48 4.44 27.12
CA LEU A 254 6.20 2.99 27.17
C LEU A 254 5.35 2.47 25.98
N ARG A 255 5.36 3.19 24.84
CA ARG A 255 4.55 2.83 23.67
C ARG A 255 5.18 1.71 22.81
N TYR A 256 6.42 1.34 23.07
CA TYR A 256 7.12 0.28 22.33
C TYR A 256 6.52 -1.12 22.51
N ASN A 257 5.62 -1.31 23.49
CA ASN A 257 4.92 -2.57 23.72
C ASN A 257 3.58 -2.66 22.95
N ASN A 258 3.18 -1.61 22.24
CA ASN A 258 1.90 -1.60 21.53
C ASN A 258 2.01 -2.35 20.21
N ASP A 259 0.95 -3.08 19.89
CA ASP A 259 0.76 -3.67 18.57
C ASP A 259 0.14 -2.64 17.61
N VAL A 260 0.39 -2.81 16.33
CA VAL A 260 -0.15 -1.98 15.25
C VAL A 260 -0.84 -2.84 14.23
N ARG A 261 -1.99 -2.40 13.78
CA ARG A 261 -2.74 -3.05 12.71
C ARG A 261 -2.31 -2.52 11.37
N TYR A 262 -2.33 -3.39 10.38
CA TYR A 262 -2.15 -3.01 8.98
C TYR A 262 -3.05 -3.84 8.06
N SER A 263 -3.26 -3.33 6.88
CA SER A 263 -3.87 -4.08 5.78
C SER A 263 -2.92 -4.10 4.60
N LEU A 264 -2.71 -5.29 4.05
CA LEU A 264 -2.01 -5.50 2.79
C LEU A 264 -3.03 -5.94 1.74
N ILE A 265 -3.06 -5.23 0.61
CA ILE A 265 -3.93 -5.52 -0.52
C ILE A 265 -3.05 -5.73 -1.75
N LEU A 266 -3.24 -6.85 -2.42
CA LEU A 266 -2.51 -7.22 -3.61
C LEU A 266 -3.49 -7.54 -4.73
N SER A 267 -3.25 -7.04 -5.95
CA SER A 267 -3.99 -7.48 -7.13
C SER A 267 -3.06 -7.80 -8.28
N ILE A 268 -3.38 -8.88 -8.99
CA ILE A 268 -2.73 -9.25 -10.25
C ILE A 268 -3.72 -9.00 -11.38
N GLU A 269 -3.28 -8.27 -12.39
CA GLU A 269 -4.04 -8.02 -13.60
C GLU A 269 -3.27 -8.58 -14.80
N SER A 270 -3.96 -9.37 -15.64
CA SER A 270 -3.47 -9.82 -16.93
C SER A 270 -4.17 -9.04 -18.05
N PRO A 271 -3.48 -8.64 -19.11
CA PRO A 271 -4.13 -8.03 -20.27
C PRO A 271 -5.02 -9.02 -21.04
N ASP A 272 -4.83 -10.33 -20.85
CA ASP A 272 -5.67 -11.36 -21.46
C ASP A 272 -6.91 -11.63 -20.60
N ASN A 273 -8.05 -11.15 -21.06
CA ASN A 273 -9.36 -11.31 -20.41
C ASN A 273 -9.89 -12.74 -20.40
N THR A 274 -9.26 -13.68 -21.10
CA THR A 274 -9.66 -15.10 -21.15
C THR A 274 -9.05 -15.92 -20.02
N VAL A 275 -8.07 -15.36 -19.30
CA VAL A 275 -7.34 -16.04 -18.22
C VAL A 275 -8.09 -15.90 -16.91
N ASP A 276 -8.51 -17.02 -16.36
CA ASP A 276 -9.08 -17.08 -15.01
C ASP A 276 -7.97 -17.17 -13.94
N LEU A 277 -7.63 -16.03 -13.37
CA LEU A 277 -6.70 -15.93 -12.23
C LEU A 277 -7.41 -16.16 -10.88
N TYR A 278 -8.75 -16.15 -10.86
CA TYR A 278 -9.54 -16.15 -9.63
C TYR A 278 -9.92 -17.54 -9.14
N THR A 279 -10.40 -18.42 -10.03
CA THR A 279 -10.94 -19.74 -9.67
C THR A 279 -9.92 -20.68 -8.99
N PRO A 280 -8.61 -20.63 -9.33
CA PRO A 280 -7.61 -21.50 -8.68
C PRO A 280 -7.33 -21.16 -7.22
N ILE A 281 -7.76 -19.97 -6.74
CA ILE A 281 -7.37 -19.50 -5.41
C ILE A 281 -8.59 -19.05 -4.62
N LEU A 282 -8.99 -19.87 -3.66
CA LEU A 282 -9.86 -19.49 -2.56
C LEU A 282 -9.00 -18.89 -1.43
N ASN A 283 -8.77 -17.56 -1.55
CA ASN A 283 -8.43 -16.63 -0.47
C ASN A 283 -7.75 -17.19 0.79
N GLN A 284 -6.48 -17.49 0.77
CA GLN A 284 -5.70 -17.54 2.01
C GLN A 284 -4.27 -17.03 1.74
N ILE A 285 -3.91 -15.93 2.36
CA ILE A 285 -2.52 -15.55 2.53
C ILE A 285 -2.06 -16.18 3.84
N ASP A 286 -1.18 -17.18 3.78
CA ASP A 286 -0.57 -17.76 4.96
C ASP A 286 0.56 -16.87 5.47
N ILE A 287 0.61 -16.68 6.79
CA ILE A 287 1.65 -15.88 7.45
C ILE A 287 2.65 -16.84 8.09
N LEU A 288 3.90 -16.67 7.73
CA LEU A 288 5.02 -17.29 8.46
C LEU A 288 5.56 -16.27 9.47
N ILE A 289 5.36 -16.55 10.75
CA ILE A 289 5.89 -15.75 11.87
C ILE A 289 7.30 -16.22 12.21
#